data_de62fdaded77e77817fb81f483d9f41e
#
_entry.id   de62fdaded77e77817fb81f483d9f41e
#
_cell.length_a   1.000
_cell.length_b   1.000
_cell.length_c   1.000
_cell.angle_alpha   90.00
_cell.angle_beta   90.00
_cell.angle_gamma   90.00
#
_symmetry.space_group_name_H-M   'P 1'
#
loop_
_entity.id
_entity.type
_entity.pdbx_description
1 polymer ?
#
loop_
_entity_poly.entity_id
_entity_poly.type
_entity_poly.pdbx_seq_one_letter_code
_entity_poly.pdbx_strand_id
1 'polypeptide(L)'
;MKLAEALILRADIQKRIEQLKSRLADNAKVQEGEKPSEEPKALLAELDALTGELEWLIIRINLTNCTAKADGKSLTELIAKRDVLTLKAGALRTFAQASAQKVDVYSRSEIKILSTVDVTALQKQVDELARQIRQLDTTLQGANWQTDLID
;
A
#
# COMPACT_ATOMS: atom_id res chain seq x y z
N MET A 1 -5.44 14.56 -17.06
CA MET A 1 -4.68 13.38 -16.55
C MET A 1 -5.66 12.37 -15.97
N LYS A 2 -5.47 11.08 -16.22
CA LYS A 2 -6.28 10.05 -15.57
C LYS A 2 -5.83 9.84 -14.12
N LEU A 3 -6.75 9.43 -13.26
CA LEU A 3 -6.43 9.11 -11.86
C LEU A 3 -5.33 8.05 -11.75
N ALA A 4 -5.34 7.04 -12.64
CA ALA A 4 -4.29 6.03 -12.71
C ALA A 4 -2.91 6.63 -13.00
N GLU A 5 -2.82 7.59 -13.93
CA GLU A 5 -1.58 8.30 -14.25
C GLU A 5 -1.07 9.11 -13.04
N ALA A 6 -1.97 9.79 -12.33
CA ALA A 6 -1.64 10.52 -11.11
C ALA A 6 -1.11 9.61 -9.99
N LEU A 7 -1.68 8.42 -9.85
CA LEU A 7 -1.21 7.41 -8.88
C LEU A 7 0.19 6.90 -9.22
N ILE A 8 0.49 6.69 -10.51
CA ILE A 8 1.83 6.29 -10.99
C ILE A 8 2.82 7.42 -10.73
N LEU A 9 2.47 8.65 -11.11
CA LEU A 9 3.32 9.82 -10.90
C LEU A 9 3.63 10.06 -9.42
N ARG A 10 2.62 9.92 -8.56
CA ARG A 10 2.82 9.99 -7.09
C ARG A 10 3.87 8.99 -6.61
N ALA A 11 3.78 7.74 -7.07
CA ALA A 11 4.73 6.70 -6.69
C ALA A 11 6.15 7.00 -7.22
N ASP A 12 6.27 7.54 -8.43
CA ASP A 12 7.55 7.96 -9.02
C ASP A 12 8.19 9.11 -8.22
N ILE A 13 7.41 10.14 -7.89
CA ILE A 13 7.90 11.26 -7.08
C ILE A 13 8.37 10.78 -5.71
N GLN A 14 7.62 9.92 -5.03
CA GLN A 14 8.03 9.36 -3.74
C GLN A 14 9.37 8.61 -3.84
N LYS A 15 9.55 7.82 -4.90
CA LYS A 15 10.81 7.12 -5.17
C LYS A 15 11.97 8.10 -5.43
N ARG A 16 11.73 9.16 -6.19
CA ARG A 16 12.73 10.20 -6.46
C ARG A 16 13.13 10.94 -5.19
N ILE A 17 12.19 11.24 -4.29
CA ILE A 17 12.47 11.83 -2.98
C ILE A 17 13.37 10.91 -2.15
N GLU A 18 13.09 9.60 -2.13
CA GLU A 18 13.96 8.64 -1.42
C GLU A 18 15.37 8.58 -2.00
N GLN A 19 15.52 8.62 -3.32
CA GLN A 19 16.82 8.71 -3.98
C GLN A 19 17.55 10.03 -3.65
N LEU A 20 16.80 11.14 -3.60
CA LEU A 20 17.34 12.46 -3.28
C LEU A 20 17.87 12.55 -1.84
N LYS A 21 17.22 11.86 -0.89
CA LYS A 21 17.71 11.76 0.49
C LYS A 21 19.14 11.18 0.56
N SER A 22 19.45 10.14 -0.22
CA SER A 22 20.79 9.57 -0.30
C SER A 22 21.76 10.54 -0.95
N ARG A 23 21.38 11.20 -2.05
CA ARG A 23 22.22 12.19 -2.75
C ARG A 23 22.55 13.39 -1.84
N LEU A 24 21.58 13.86 -1.06
CA LEU A 24 21.79 14.92 -0.08
C LEU A 24 22.78 14.48 1.02
N ALA A 25 22.65 13.27 1.55
CA ALA A 25 23.55 12.73 2.55
C ALA A 25 24.99 12.59 2.02
N ASP A 26 25.15 12.09 0.78
CA ASP A 26 26.44 11.90 0.13
C ASP A 26 27.19 13.24 -0.14
N ASN A 27 26.44 14.33 -0.29
CA ASN A 27 26.98 15.67 -0.57
C ASN A 27 26.95 16.61 0.64
N ALA A 28 26.63 16.11 1.84
CA ALA A 28 26.52 16.92 3.06
C ALA A 28 27.88 17.37 3.62
N LYS A 29 28.96 16.64 3.33
CA LYS A 29 30.30 16.89 3.83
C LYS A 29 31.33 16.59 2.75
N VAL A 30 32.43 17.31 2.77
CA VAL A 30 33.61 17.09 1.93
C VAL A 30 34.89 17.15 2.79
N GLN A 31 35.96 16.61 2.25
CA GLN A 31 37.28 16.86 2.83
C GLN A 31 37.69 18.32 2.59
N GLU A 32 38.52 18.87 3.49
CA GLU A 32 39.00 20.24 3.35
C GLU A 32 39.69 20.45 1.99
N GLY A 33 39.25 21.47 1.26
CA GLY A 33 39.74 21.77 -0.09
C GLY A 33 39.06 21.06 -1.24
N GLU A 34 38.13 20.10 -0.95
CA GLU A 34 37.31 19.42 -1.96
C GLU A 34 35.94 20.08 -2.13
N LYS A 35 35.31 19.79 -3.25
CA LYS A 35 33.93 20.20 -3.54
C LYS A 35 33.00 18.99 -3.57
N PRO A 36 31.71 19.12 -3.20
CA PRO A 36 30.74 18.05 -3.35
C PRO A 36 30.56 17.69 -4.83
N SER A 37 30.21 16.44 -5.10
CA SER A 37 29.93 15.96 -6.45
C SER A 37 28.68 16.62 -7.06
N GLU A 38 27.71 16.95 -6.22
CA GLU A 38 26.49 17.68 -6.57
C GLU A 38 26.32 18.89 -5.64
N GLU A 39 25.80 19.99 -6.16
CA GLU A 39 25.59 21.22 -5.39
C GLU A 39 24.42 21.04 -4.40
N PRO A 40 24.64 21.12 -3.08
CA PRO A 40 23.58 20.90 -2.09
C PRO A 40 22.37 21.82 -2.24
N LYS A 41 22.59 23.09 -2.64
CA LYS A 41 21.49 24.03 -2.88
C LYS A 41 20.58 23.60 -4.02
N ALA A 42 21.14 23.03 -5.09
CA ALA A 42 20.37 22.51 -6.21
C ALA A 42 19.56 21.28 -5.79
N LEU A 43 20.14 20.39 -4.98
CA LEU A 43 19.43 19.22 -4.43
C LEU A 43 18.27 19.62 -3.50
N LEU A 44 18.48 20.64 -2.66
CA LEU A 44 17.42 21.17 -1.80
C LEU A 44 16.29 21.81 -2.61
N ALA A 45 16.61 22.55 -3.67
CA ALA A 45 15.60 23.11 -4.58
C ALA A 45 14.81 22.01 -5.32
N GLU A 46 15.48 20.92 -5.71
CA GLU A 46 14.81 19.75 -6.30
C GLU A 46 13.87 19.09 -5.27
N LEU A 47 14.27 18.98 -4.01
CA LEU A 47 13.43 18.46 -2.93
C LEU A 47 12.18 19.30 -2.73
N ASP A 48 12.32 20.63 -2.66
CA ASP A 48 11.20 21.54 -2.49
C ASP A 48 10.19 21.42 -3.67
N ALA A 49 10.70 21.33 -4.89
CA ALA A 49 9.86 21.16 -6.08
C ALA A 49 9.10 19.82 -6.05
N LEU A 50 9.78 18.71 -5.75
CA LEU A 50 9.17 17.38 -5.68
C LEU A 50 8.13 17.26 -4.56
N THR A 51 8.41 17.85 -3.39
CA THR A 51 7.45 17.84 -2.27
C THR A 51 6.22 18.68 -2.55
N GLY A 52 6.36 19.83 -3.20
CA GLY A 52 5.23 20.65 -3.65
C GLY A 52 4.35 19.93 -4.68
N GLU A 53 4.97 19.27 -5.66
CA GLU A 53 4.24 18.45 -6.65
C GLU A 53 3.53 17.27 -6.00
N LEU A 54 4.18 16.61 -5.04
CA LEU A 54 3.60 15.50 -4.29
C LEU A 54 2.38 15.94 -3.49
N GLU A 55 2.46 17.07 -2.79
CA GLU A 55 1.33 17.63 -2.04
C GLU A 55 0.14 17.91 -2.95
N TRP A 56 0.38 18.58 -4.08
CA TRP A 56 -0.66 18.86 -5.06
C TRP A 56 -1.33 17.58 -5.57
N LEU A 57 -0.54 16.56 -5.94
CA LEU A 57 -1.08 15.27 -6.39
C LEU A 57 -1.91 14.56 -5.31
N ILE A 58 -1.44 14.52 -4.08
CA ILE A 58 -2.16 13.87 -2.96
C ILE A 58 -3.53 14.53 -2.77
N ILE A 59 -3.59 15.86 -2.77
CA ILE A 59 -4.85 16.60 -2.62
C ILE A 59 -5.82 16.22 -3.76
N ARG A 60 -5.36 16.28 -5.01
CA ARG A 60 -6.21 16.00 -6.19
C ARG A 60 -6.68 14.54 -6.23
N ILE A 61 -5.80 13.59 -5.93
CA ILE A 61 -6.14 12.17 -5.83
C ILE A 61 -7.23 11.95 -4.77
N ASN A 62 -7.09 12.56 -3.59
CA ASN A 62 -8.06 12.41 -2.51
C ASN A 62 -9.42 13.01 -2.87
N LEU A 63 -9.45 14.20 -3.44
CA LEU A 63 -10.69 14.83 -3.92
C LEU A 63 -11.37 13.99 -5.01
N THR A 64 -10.59 13.47 -5.96
CA THR A 64 -11.11 12.59 -7.01
C THR A 64 -11.71 11.32 -6.42
N ASN A 65 -11.02 10.67 -5.48
CA ASN A 65 -11.51 9.46 -4.82
C ASN A 65 -12.81 9.68 -4.05
N CYS A 66 -12.98 10.86 -3.46
CA CYS A 66 -14.21 11.22 -2.72
C CYS A 66 -15.41 11.45 -3.65
N THR A 67 -15.18 11.96 -4.85
CA THR A 67 -16.26 12.39 -5.77
C THR A 67 -16.56 11.35 -6.85
N ALA A 68 -15.54 10.69 -7.39
CA ALA A 68 -15.71 9.66 -8.40
C ALA A 68 -16.41 8.41 -7.81
N LYS A 69 -17.24 7.77 -8.62
CA LYS A 69 -18.03 6.60 -8.21
C LYS A 69 -17.79 5.41 -9.13
N ALA A 70 -17.79 4.22 -8.55
CA ALA A 70 -17.88 2.95 -9.22
C ALA A 70 -18.86 2.06 -8.45
N ASP A 71 -19.69 1.29 -9.14
CA ASP A 71 -20.71 0.45 -8.52
C ASP A 71 -21.62 1.19 -7.50
N GLY A 72 -21.91 2.49 -7.77
CA GLY A 72 -22.77 3.33 -6.95
C GLY A 72 -22.12 3.87 -5.66
N LYS A 73 -20.83 3.57 -5.40
CA LYS A 73 -20.06 4.01 -4.24
C LYS A 73 -18.90 4.91 -4.65
N SER A 74 -18.45 5.79 -3.77
CA SER A 74 -17.22 6.55 -4.01
C SER A 74 -16.00 5.63 -4.04
N LEU A 75 -14.94 6.04 -4.73
CA LEU A 75 -13.70 5.26 -4.73
C LEU A 75 -13.12 5.17 -3.32
N THR A 76 -13.28 6.21 -2.50
CA THR A 76 -12.88 6.19 -1.08
C THR A 76 -13.59 5.07 -0.31
N GLU A 77 -14.91 4.87 -0.51
CA GLU A 77 -15.65 3.78 0.15
C GLU A 77 -15.16 2.41 -0.30
N LEU A 78 -14.87 2.24 -1.60
CA LEU A 78 -14.38 0.98 -2.15
C LEU A 78 -12.96 0.67 -1.66
N ILE A 79 -12.08 1.68 -1.57
CA ILE A 79 -10.73 1.54 -1.03
C ILE A 79 -10.78 1.13 0.44
N ALA A 80 -11.59 1.81 1.26
CA ALA A 80 -11.75 1.48 2.67
C ALA A 80 -12.26 0.04 2.86
N LYS A 81 -13.24 -0.38 2.07
CA LYS A 81 -13.77 -1.75 2.11
C LYS A 81 -12.68 -2.77 1.77
N ARG A 82 -11.93 -2.56 0.67
CA ARG A 82 -10.83 -3.43 0.28
C ARG A 82 -9.78 -3.55 1.38
N ASP A 83 -9.35 -2.45 1.96
CA ASP A 83 -8.30 -2.42 2.97
C ASP A 83 -8.73 -3.14 4.25
N VAL A 84 -9.97 -2.94 4.70
CA VAL A 84 -10.53 -3.63 5.87
C VAL A 84 -10.70 -5.14 5.60
N LEU A 85 -11.16 -5.53 4.41
CA LEU A 85 -11.25 -6.95 4.05
C LEU A 85 -9.87 -7.61 3.99
N THR A 86 -8.85 -6.89 3.54
CA THR A 86 -7.46 -7.35 3.52
C THR A 86 -6.93 -7.60 4.93
N LEU A 87 -7.21 -6.69 5.88
CA LEU A 87 -6.87 -6.89 7.30
C LEU A 87 -7.59 -8.11 7.87
N LYS A 88 -8.88 -8.24 7.63
CA LYS A 88 -9.68 -9.39 8.09
C LYS A 88 -9.16 -10.71 7.51
N ALA A 89 -8.90 -10.76 6.22
CA ALA A 89 -8.35 -11.95 5.56
C ALA A 89 -6.98 -12.35 6.15
N GLY A 90 -6.13 -11.37 6.44
CA GLY A 90 -4.84 -11.60 7.10
C GLY A 90 -4.99 -12.21 8.51
N ALA A 91 -5.89 -11.67 9.33
CA ALA A 91 -6.17 -12.18 10.66
C ALA A 91 -6.73 -13.60 10.62
N LEU A 92 -7.69 -13.88 9.74
CA LEU A 92 -8.26 -15.22 9.58
C LEU A 92 -7.24 -16.23 9.04
N ARG A 93 -6.36 -15.80 8.14
CA ARG A 93 -5.28 -16.67 7.60
C ARG A 93 -4.30 -17.06 8.71
N THR A 94 -3.87 -16.12 9.53
CA THR A 94 -3.01 -16.37 10.69
C THR A 94 -3.69 -17.33 11.67
N PHE A 95 -4.97 -17.13 11.95
CA PHE A 95 -5.74 -18.02 12.82
C PHE A 95 -5.91 -19.42 12.22
N ALA A 96 -6.18 -19.54 10.92
CA ALA A 96 -6.27 -20.82 10.24
C ALA A 96 -4.94 -21.59 10.30
N GLN A 97 -3.81 -20.94 10.12
CA GLN A 97 -2.49 -21.52 10.22
C GLN A 97 -2.22 -22.05 11.65
N ALA A 98 -2.51 -21.25 12.66
CA ALA A 98 -2.35 -21.64 14.06
C ALA A 98 -3.25 -22.84 14.43
N SER A 99 -4.48 -22.87 13.89
CA SER A 99 -5.46 -23.94 14.15
C SER A 99 -5.09 -25.27 13.45
N ALA A 100 -4.34 -25.19 12.35
CA ALA A 100 -3.91 -26.35 11.56
C ALA A 100 -2.54 -26.91 11.99
N GLN A 101 -1.77 -26.21 12.86
CA GLN A 101 -0.46 -26.67 13.28
C GLN A 101 -0.57 -28.01 14.00
N LYS A 102 0.12 -29.02 13.45
CA LYS A 102 0.33 -30.28 14.15
C LYS A 102 1.32 -30.02 15.28
N VAL A 103 0.89 -30.32 16.51
CA VAL A 103 1.80 -30.27 17.65
C VAL A 103 2.84 -31.38 17.51
N ASP A 104 4.11 -31.03 17.66
CA ASP A 104 5.21 -31.98 17.66
C ASP A 104 4.98 -33.05 18.74
N VAL A 105 4.99 -34.32 18.34
CA VAL A 105 4.71 -35.50 19.19
C VAL A 105 5.78 -35.70 20.28
N TYR A 106 6.79 -34.86 20.35
CA TYR A 106 7.86 -34.91 21.32
C TYR A 106 7.54 -34.32 22.71
N SER A 107 6.33 -33.78 22.92
CA SER A 107 5.92 -33.45 24.28
C SER A 107 5.60 -34.74 25.03
N ARG A 108 6.29 -34.98 26.15
CA ARG A 108 6.08 -36.11 27.04
C ARG A 108 4.71 -36.14 27.75
N SER A 109 3.79 -35.23 27.39
CA SER A 109 2.44 -35.18 27.92
C SER A 109 1.51 -36.01 27.03
N GLU A 110 0.78 -36.96 27.61
CA GLU A 110 -0.28 -37.72 26.95
C GLU A 110 -1.52 -36.84 26.58
N ILE A 111 -1.48 -35.55 26.84
CA ILE A 111 -2.58 -34.60 26.60
C ILE A 111 -2.57 -34.23 25.11
N LYS A 112 -3.64 -34.57 24.40
CA LYS A 112 -3.87 -34.18 23.01
C LYS A 112 -4.18 -32.70 22.93
N ILE A 113 -3.55 -32.03 21.98
CA ILE A 113 -3.88 -30.64 21.59
C ILE A 113 -4.78 -30.70 20.37
N LEU A 114 -5.97 -30.12 20.47
CA LEU A 114 -6.98 -30.15 19.43
C LEU A 114 -7.25 -28.74 18.91
N SER A 115 -7.57 -28.64 17.62
CA SER A 115 -8.10 -27.41 17.05
C SER A 115 -9.48 -27.11 17.68
N THR A 116 -9.71 -25.83 18.01
CA THR A 116 -10.97 -25.34 18.56
C THR A 116 -11.99 -24.97 17.48
N VAL A 117 -11.59 -25.00 16.21
CA VAL A 117 -12.39 -24.55 15.06
C VAL A 117 -12.35 -25.55 13.91
N ASP A 118 -13.33 -25.49 13.03
CA ASP A 118 -13.32 -26.17 11.74
C ASP A 118 -12.37 -25.44 10.79
N VAL A 119 -11.16 -25.96 10.62
CA VAL A 119 -10.11 -25.37 9.77
C VAL A 119 -10.55 -25.30 8.31
N THR A 120 -11.27 -26.31 7.82
CA THR A 120 -11.75 -26.33 6.42
C THR A 120 -12.78 -25.22 6.17
N ALA A 121 -13.72 -25.01 7.09
CA ALA A 121 -14.69 -23.92 7.00
C ALA A 121 -14.01 -22.54 7.08
N LEU A 122 -13.03 -22.39 7.96
CA LEU A 122 -12.24 -21.17 8.11
C LEU A 122 -11.44 -20.86 6.84
N GLN A 123 -10.82 -21.86 6.21
CA GLN A 123 -10.10 -21.71 4.94
C GLN A 123 -11.04 -21.25 3.80
N LYS A 124 -12.27 -21.76 3.74
CA LYS A 124 -13.27 -21.32 2.78
C LYS A 124 -13.65 -19.85 2.98
N GLN A 125 -13.74 -19.38 4.24
CA GLN A 125 -13.96 -17.95 4.51
C GLN A 125 -12.79 -17.09 4.01
N VAL A 126 -11.55 -17.52 4.22
CA VAL A 126 -10.35 -16.83 3.70
C VAL A 126 -10.38 -16.73 2.18
N ASP A 127 -10.73 -17.83 1.50
CA ASP A 127 -10.81 -17.89 0.04
C ASP A 127 -11.92 -16.97 -0.51
N GLU A 128 -13.07 -16.90 0.15
CA GLU A 128 -14.17 -16.00 -0.24
C GLU A 128 -13.77 -14.53 -0.04
N LEU A 129 -13.10 -14.18 1.06
CA LEU A 129 -12.58 -12.83 1.26
C LEU A 129 -11.54 -12.46 0.20
N ALA A 130 -10.64 -13.39 -0.16
CA ALA A 130 -9.67 -13.18 -1.22
C ALA A 130 -10.35 -12.92 -2.57
N ARG A 131 -11.44 -13.62 -2.87
CA ARG A 131 -12.25 -13.40 -4.08
C ARG A 131 -12.88 -12.00 -4.09
N GLN A 132 -13.46 -11.57 -2.98
CA GLN A 132 -14.06 -10.23 -2.85
C GLN A 132 -13.01 -9.13 -2.99
N ILE A 133 -11.83 -9.30 -2.40
CA ILE A 133 -10.71 -8.36 -2.53
C ILE A 133 -10.28 -8.21 -4.00
N ARG A 134 -10.13 -9.33 -4.73
CA ARG A 134 -9.79 -9.29 -6.17
C ARG A 134 -10.85 -8.56 -7.00
N GLN A 135 -12.14 -8.76 -6.70
CA GLN A 135 -13.22 -8.05 -7.40
C GLN A 135 -13.14 -6.54 -7.14
N LEU A 136 -12.92 -6.13 -5.89
CA LEU A 136 -12.75 -4.72 -5.54
C LEU A 136 -11.52 -4.10 -6.22
N ASP A 137 -10.40 -4.81 -6.26
CA ASP A 137 -9.20 -4.35 -6.96
C ASP A 137 -9.46 -4.17 -8.46
N THR A 138 -10.17 -5.11 -9.10
CA THR A 138 -10.52 -4.99 -10.52
C THR A 138 -11.42 -3.78 -10.78
N THR A 139 -12.43 -3.55 -9.95
CA THR A 139 -13.31 -2.39 -10.05
C THR A 139 -12.54 -1.08 -9.86
N LEU A 140 -11.68 -1.01 -8.84
CA LEU A 140 -10.85 0.17 -8.55
C LEU A 140 -9.87 0.45 -9.68
N GLN A 141 -9.19 -0.55 -10.22
CA GLN A 141 -8.27 -0.38 -11.34
C GLN A 141 -8.99 0.14 -12.60
N GLY A 142 -10.15 -0.44 -12.92
CA GLY A 142 -10.98 0.04 -14.02
C GLY A 142 -11.40 1.50 -13.83
N ALA A 143 -11.87 1.85 -12.65
CA ALA A 143 -12.27 3.22 -12.31
C ALA A 143 -11.10 4.20 -12.40
N ASN A 144 -9.91 3.83 -11.93
CA ASN A 144 -8.71 4.68 -11.98
C ASN A 144 -8.33 5.07 -13.42
N TRP A 145 -8.50 4.15 -14.38
CA TRP A 145 -8.21 4.43 -15.79
C TRP A 145 -9.32 5.19 -16.51
N GLN A 146 -10.55 5.14 -16.02
CA GLN A 146 -11.69 5.83 -16.62
C GLN A 146 -11.89 7.25 -16.07
N THR A 147 -11.51 7.48 -14.81
CA THR A 147 -11.74 8.73 -14.10
C THR A 147 -10.64 9.76 -14.43
N ASP A 148 -11.06 10.99 -14.73
CA ASP A 148 -10.13 12.12 -14.83
C ASP A 148 -9.84 12.69 -13.45
N LEU A 149 -8.58 13.04 -13.21
CA LEU A 149 -8.16 13.74 -11.99
C LEU A 149 -8.84 15.12 -11.94
N ILE A 150 -9.38 15.48 -10.79
CA ILE A 150 -9.96 16.82 -10.56
C ILE A 150 -8.84 17.86 -10.59
N ASP A 151 -9.08 18.98 -11.26
CA ASP A 151 -8.18 20.14 -11.32
C ASP A 151 -8.10 20.92 -10.01
#